data_339bf8646faf6bf88b2d50a380fe32d7
#
_entry.id   339bf8646faf6bf88b2d50a380fe32d7
#
_cell.length_a   1.000
_cell.length_b   1.000
_cell.length_c   1.000
_cell.angle_alpha   90.00
_cell.angle_beta   90.00
_cell.angle_gamma   90.00
#
_symmetry.space_group_name_H-M   'P 1'
#
loop_
_entity.id
_entity.type
_entity.pdbx_description
1 polymer ?
#
loop_
_entity_poly.entity_id
_entity_poly.type
_entity_poly.pdbx_seq_one_letter_code
_entity_poly.pdbx_strand_id
1 'polypeptide(L)'
;MGFQDPAEPFSVSDYVALAGKVIEDIHARGKNVLLVGGTGLYARSLLKAVPFTENSRDDEIRGNLEAEFAADGIEPLYARLKALDPEGAEGIHPNNTRRVIRALEYCMVTGEPFSKQAKDSKAVKSPYDGKMLVLSFRDRETLYGRINLRVEQMFADGLLKEAEDYFKRYGTPGQTSVQAIGYKELFPYFEGQYSLDEAKENIKRETRRYAKRQLTWFRREEDAVWLFADDFDAPADLISAAEDIARAHFED
;
A
#
# COMPACT_ATOMS: atom_id res chain seq x y z
N MET A 1 0.03 16.59 5.60
CA MET A 1 0.30 15.91 4.31
C MET A 1 1.00 16.90 3.41
N GLY A 2 1.71 16.46 2.35
CA GLY A 2 2.41 17.40 1.45
C GLY A 2 3.84 17.73 1.87
N PHE A 3 4.49 16.85 2.65
CA PHE A 3 5.88 17.01 3.10
C PHE A 3 6.91 16.41 2.12
N GLN A 4 6.48 15.50 1.23
CA GLN A 4 7.36 14.80 0.29
C GLN A 4 7.16 15.34 -1.13
N ASP A 5 8.26 15.58 -1.86
CA ASP A 5 8.18 15.88 -3.29
C ASP A 5 7.68 14.64 -4.05
N PRO A 6 6.62 14.76 -4.86
CA PRO A 6 6.13 13.64 -5.66
C PRO A 6 7.16 13.04 -6.62
N ALA A 7 8.19 13.80 -6.99
CA ALA A 7 9.27 13.34 -7.85
C ALA A 7 10.27 12.41 -7.13
N GLU A 8 10.30 12.47 -5.81
CA GLU A 8 11.21 11.66 -5.01
C GLU A 8 10.62 10.29 -4.68
N PRO A 9 11.40 9.23 -4.73
CA PRO A 9 10.94 7.91 -4.31
C PRO A 9 10.64 7.91 -2.81
N PHE A 10 9.58 7.20 -2.42
CA PHE A 10 9.19 7.00 -1.03
C PHE A 10 8.80 5.55 -0.80
N SER A 11 9.58 4.84 -0.02
CA SER A 11 9.40 3.42 0.25
C SER A 11 8.66 3.17 1.58
N VAL A 12 8.29 1.90 1.82
CA VAL A 12 7.76 1.48 3.12
C VAL A 12 8.80 1.62 4.24
N SER A 13 10.08 1.48 3.94
CA SER A 13 11.19 1.71 4.90
C SER A 13 11.24 3.16 5.33
N ASP A 14 11.18 4.09 4.36
CA ASP A 14 11.14 5.54 4.64
C ASP A 14 9.94 5.91 5.49
N TYR A 15 8.77 5.32 5.16
CA TYR A 15 7.55 5.51 5.94
C TYR A 15 7.72 5.05 7.39
N VAL A 16 8.27 3.85 7.62
CA VAL A 16 8.45 3.31 8.98
C VAL A 16 9.43 4.16 9.78
N ALA A 17 10.55 4.59 9.18
CA ALA A 17 11.52 5.45 9.84
C ALA A 17 10.92 6.81 10.21
N LEU A 18 10.13 7.43 9.31
CA LEU A 18 9.49 8.72 9.57
C LEU A 18 8.36 8.59 10.60
N ALA A 19 7.48 7.60 10.44
CA ALA A 19 6.35 7.38 11.33
C ALA A 19 6.81 7.01 12.75
N GLY A 20 7.90 6.24 12.89
CA GLY A 20 8.50 5.92 14.18
C GLY A 20 8.89 7.18 14.96
N LYS A 21 9.59 8.12 14.31
CA LYS A 21 9.94 9.42 14.92
C LYS A 21 8.72 10.23 15.37
N VAL A 22 7.64 10.21 14.57
CA VAL A 22 6.40 10.90 14.92
C VAL A 22 5.72 10.24 16.11
N ILE A 23 5.72 8.90 16.18
CA ILE A 23 5.17 8.16 17.33
C ILE A 23 5.96 8.49 18.60
N GLU A 24 7.29 8.48 18.55
CA GLU A 24 8.15 8.83 19.67
C GLU A 24 7.86 10.25 20.21
N ASP A 25 7.71 11.24 19.32
CA ASP A 25 7.33 12.61 19.68
C ASP A 25 5.96 12.67 20.35
N ILE A 26 4.96 11.96 19.82
CA ILE A 26 3.60 11.92 20.40
C ILE A 26 3.64 11.29 21.81
N HIS A 27 4.36 10.18 21.97
CA HIS A 27 4.52 9.51 23.26
C HIS A 27 5.28 10.39 24.27
N ALA A 28 6.33 11.10 23.83
CA ALA A 28 7.06 12.03 24.69
C ALA A 28 6.18 13.18 25.23
N ARG A 29 5.09 13.50 24.52
CA ARG A 29 4.06 14.44 24.97
C ARG A 29 2.96 13.81 25.82
N GLY A 30 3.07 12.54 26.20
CA GLY A 30 2.06 11.80 26.97
C GLY A 30 0.74 11.62 26.22
N LYS A 31 0.78 11.46 24.90
CA LYS A 31 -0.41 11.29 24.06
C LYS A 31 -0.43 9.94 23.38
N ASN A 32 -1.64 9.43 23.17
CA ASN A 32 -1.89 8.22 22.38
C ASN A 32 -1.78 8.52 20.88
N VAL A 33 -1.40 7.51 20.11
CA VAL A 33 -1.23 7.62 18.65
C VAL A 33 -2.44 7.03 17.95
N LEU A 34 -3.01 7.76 17.01
CA LEU A 34 -4.00 7.26 16.06
C LEU A 34 -3.38 7.21 14.66
N LEU A 35 -3.17 5.99 14.15
CA LEU A 35 -2.73 5.75 12.78
C LEU A 35 -3.94 5.54 11.87
N VAL A 36 -4.15 6.46 10.92
CA VAL A 36 -5.27 6.41 9.96
C VAL A 36 -4.76 6.14 8.57
N GLY A 37 -5.31 5.13 7.89
CA GLY A 37 -4.91 4.82 6.53
C GLY A 37 -5.56 3.55 5.98
N GLY A 38 -5.18 3.16 4.76
CA GLY A 38 -5.72 1.97 4.10
C GLY A 38 -4.64 1.08 3.46
N THR A 39 -3.36 1.42 3.63
CA THR A 39 -2.24 0.63 3.09
C THR A 39 -1.79 -0.38 4.15
N GLY A 40 -2.32 -1.59 4.08
CA GLY A 40 -2.04 -2.62 5.07
C GLY A 40 -0.55 -2.95 5.21
N LEU A 41 0.22 -2.91 4.11
CA LEU A 41 1.68 -3.09 4.17
C LEU A 41 2.34 -2.07 5.10
N TYR A 42 1.96 -0.79 5.00
CA TYR A 42 2.53 0.27 5.82
C TYR A 42 2.17 0.10 7.30
N ALA A 43 0.90 -0.14 7.58
CA ALA A 43 0.42 -0.38 8.94
C ALA A 43 1.13 -1.58 9.59
N ARG A 44 1.18 -2.72 8.87
CA ARG A 44 1.86 -3.93 9.37
C ARG A 44 3.36 -3.70 9.59
N SER A 45 4.04 -3.07 8.62
CA SER A 45 5.48 -2.85 8.72
C SER A 45 5.84 -1.97 9.90
N LEU A 46 5.03 -0.96 10.19
CA LEU A 46 5.20 -0.10 11.36
C LEU A 46 4.90 -0.87 12.66
N LEU A 47 3.72 -1.50 12.76
CA LEU A 47 3.29 -2.18 13.98
C LEU A 47 4.14 -3.40 14.32
N LYS A 48 4.64 -4.14 13.32
CA LYS A 48 5.47 -5.34 13.56
C LYS A 48 6.97 -5.08 13.51
N ALA A 49 7.39 -3.81 13.45
CA ALA A 49 8.80 -3.42 13.33
C ALA A 49 9.59 -4.32 12.37
N VAL A 50 9.01 -4.52 11.17
CA VAL A 50 9.63 -5.38 10.15
C VAL A 50 11.05 -4.88 9.93
N PRO A 51 12.08 -5.71 10.17
CA PRO A 51 13.43 -5.30 9.91
C PRO A 51 13.61 -5.12 8.41
N PHE A 52 13.86 -3.89 7.98
CA PHE A 52 14.27 -3.63 6.62
C PHE A 52 15.78 -3.77 6.57
N THR A 53 16.27 -4.68 5.73
CA THR A 53 17.70 -4.80 5.49
C THR A 53 18.17 -3.52 4.80
N GLU A 54 18.96 -2.73 5.50
CA GLU A 54 19.62 -1.57 4.91
C GLU A 54 20.42 -2.03 3.69
N ASN A 55 20.40 -1.23 2.62
CA ASN A 55 21.09 -1.53 1.36
C ASN A 55 20.65 -2.82 0.65
N SER A 56 19.40 -3.28 0.83
CA SER A 56 18.86 -4.41 0.06
C SER A 56 18.33 -4.00 -1.32
N ARG A 57 18.49 -2.73 -1.71
CA ARG A 57 18.10 -2.18 -3.02
C ARG A 57 19.34 -1.75 -3.77
N ASP A 58 19.37 -2.11 -5.05
CA ASP A 58 20.38 -1.69 -6.01
C ASP A 58 19.68 -1.40 -7.35
N ASP A 59 19.73 -0.14 -7.76
CA ASP A 59 19.01 0.31 -8.96
C ASP A 59 19.63 -0.24 -10.25
N GLU A 60 20.94 -0.56 -10.27
CA GLU A 60 21.62 -1.18 -11.41
C GLU A 60 21.20 -2.65 -11.54
N ILE A 61 21.24 -3.41 -10.45
CA ILE A 61 20.77 -4.82 -10.43
C ILE A 61 19.31 -4.88 -10.83
N ARG A 62 18.48 -4.00 -10.29
CA ARG A 62 17.06 -3.92 -10.63
C ARG A 62 16.85 -3.60 -12.10
N GLY A 63 17.55 -2.61 -12.64
CA GLY A 63 17.47 -2.23 -14.05
C GLY A 63 17.84 -3.39 -14.97
N ASN A 64 18.88 -4.14 -14.64
CA ASN A 64 19.30 -5.32 -15.40
C ASN A 64 18.22 -6.43 -15.37
N LEU A 65 17.61 -6.69 -14.21
CA LEU A 65 16.52 -7.66 -14.10
C LEU A 65 15.26 -7.23 -14.86
N GLU A 66 14.93 -5.96 -14.87
CA GLU A 66 13.79 -5.41 -15.63
C GLU A 66 14.07 -5.48 -17.15
N ALA A 67 15.30 -5.24 -17.58
CA ALA A 67 15.71 -5.40 -18.99
C ALA A 67 15.67 -6.87 -19.44
N GLU A 68 16.17 -7.79 -18.61
CA GLU A 68 16.09 -9.24 -18.87
C GLU A 68 14.62 -9.70 -18.95
N PHE A 69 13.76 -9.21 -18.05
CA PHE A 69 12.33 -9.49 -18.12
C PHE A 69 11.69 -8.99 -19.43
N ALA A 70 12.07 -7.80 -19.89
CA ALA A 70 11.53 -7.23 -21.13
C ALA A 70 11.98 -8.02 -22.37
N ALA A 71 13.17 -8.61 -22.35
CA ALA A 71 13.73 -9.39 -23.46
C ALA A 71 13.22 -10.84 -23.48
N ASP A 72 13.25 -11.52 -22.33
CA ASP A 72 13.12 -12.99 -22.25
C ASP A 72 11.88 -13.46 -21.47
N GLY A 73 11.12 -12.52 -20.90
CA GLY A 73 9.95 -12.84 -20.08
C GLY A 73 10.31 -13.21 -18.63
N ILE A 74 9.34 -13.76 -17.90
CA ILE A 74 9.49 -14.01 -16.45
C ILE A 74 10.13 -15.37 -16.15
N GLU A 75 10.06 -16.32 -17.05
CA GLU A 75 10.45 -17.72 -16.84
C GLU A 75 11.92 -17.88 -16.42
N PRO A 76 12.90 -17.23 -17.08
CA PRO A 76 14.31 -17.33 -16.68
C PRO A 76 14.56 -16.75 -15.29
N LEU A 77 13.94 -15.61 -14.99
CA LEU A 77 14.05 -14.94 -13.70
C LEU A 77 13.46 -15.81 -12.58
N TYR A 78 12.29 -16.39 -12.81
CA TYR A 78 11.66 -17.26 -11.84
C TYR A 78 12.44 -18.57 -11.61
N ALA A 79 13.03 -19.13 -12.66
CA ALA A 79 13.94 -20.30 -12.53
C ALA A 79 15.18 -19.97 -11.68
N ARG A 80 15.77 -18.78 -11.89
CA ARG A 80 16.90 -18.29 -11.09
C ARG A 80 16.49 -18.05 -9.62
N LEU A 81 15.29 -17.50 -9.36
CA LEU A 81 14.78 -17.35 -8.01
C LEU A 81 14.61 -18.71 -7.32
N LYS A 82 14.06 -19.71 -8.03
CA LYS A 82 13.95 -21.08 -7.49
C LYS A 82 15.30 -21.72 -7.12
N ALA A 83 16.36 -21.37 -7.85
CA ALA A 83 17.70 -21.87 -7.55
C ALA A 83 18.32 -21.18 -6.33
N LEU A 84 18.08 -19.88 -6.15
CA LEU A 84 18.64 -19.08 -5.04
C LEU A 84 17.82 -19.19 -3.75
N ASP A 85 16.51 -19.26 -3.87
CA ASP A 85 15.57 -19.30 -2.75
C ASP A 85 14.34 -20.14 -3.11
N PRO A 86 14.42 -21.49 -3.03
CA PRO A 86 13.30 -22.38 -3.36
C PRO A 86 12.05 -22.08 -2.54
N GLU A 87 12.20 -21.86 -1.24
CA GLU A 87 11.07 -21.56 -0.34
C GLU A 87 10.41 -20.19 -0.65
N GLY A 88 11.22 -19.18 -0.91
CA GLY A 88 10.72 -17.86 -1.32
C GLY A 88 9.98 -17.93 -2.65
N ALA A 89 10.48 -18.73 -3.58
CA ALA A 89 9.84 -18.92 -4.89
C ALA A 89 8.47 -19.62 -4.78
N GLU A 90 8.31 -20.61 -3.89
CA GLU A 90 7.00 -21.24 -3.65
C GLU A 90 5.95 -20.25 -3.15
N GLY A 91 6.36 -19.26 -2.35
CA GLY A 91 5.50 -18.21 -1.83
C GLY A 91 5.17 -17.09 -2.83
N ILE A 92 5.75 -17.11 -4.04
CA ILE A 92 5.59 -16.05 -5.04
C ILE A 92 5.04 -16.64 -6.33
N HIS A 93 3.84 -16.18 -6.74
CA HIS A 93 3.29 -16.60 -8.02
C HIS A 93 4.17 -16.09 -9.18
N PRO A 94 4.51 -16.92 -10.21
CA PRO A 94 5.39 -16.50 -11.33
C PRO A 94 4.94 -15.21 -12.00
N ASN A 95 3.64 -15.02 -12.21
CA ASN A 95 3.09 -13.81 -12.83
C ASN A 95 3.19 -12.55 -11.93
N ASN A 96 3.64 -12.67 -10.70
CA ASN A 96 3.92 -11.51 -9.85
C ASN A 96 5.35 -10.99 -10.10
N THR A 97 5.56 -10.51 -11.32
CA THR A 97 6.85 -10.05 -11.87
C THR A 97 7.59 -9.13 -10.91
N ARG A 98 6.89 -8.12 -10.38
CA ARG A 98 7.49 -7.16 -9.44
C ARG A 98 8.04 -7.84 -8.19
N ARG A 99 7.35 -8.85 -7.69
CA ARG A 99 7.79 -9.57 -6.50
C ARG A 99 8.92 -10.55 -6.79
N VAL A 100 8.91 -11.16 -7.97
CA VAL A 100 10.02 -12.02 -8.45
C VAL A 100 11.30 -11.19 -8.59
N ILE A 101 11.23 -10.05 -9.28
CA ILE A 101 12.38 -9.14 -9.45
C ILE A 101 12.88 -8.65 -8.10
N ARG A 102 11.98 -8.24 -7.19
CA ARG A 102 12.38 -7.79 -5.85
C ARG A 102 13.07 -8.88 -5.03
N ALA A 103 12.59 -10.12 -5.11
CA ALA A 103 13.20 -11.25 -4.41
C ALA A 103 14.59 -11.56 -4.96
N LEU A 104 14.75 -11.53 -6.27
CA LEU A 104 16.05 -11.70 -6.92
C LEU A 104 17.03 -10.59 -6.56
N GLU A 105 16.61 -9.33 -6.68
CA GLU A 105 17.40 -8.17 -6.26
C GLU A 105 17.90 -8.35 -4.82
N TYR A 106 17.01 -8.72 -3.90
CA TYR A 106 17.38 -8.98 -2.51
C TYR A 106 18.44 -10.07 -2.39
N CYS A 107 18.22 -11.23 -3.02
CA CYS A 107 19.18 -12.33 -2.98
C CYS A 107 20.54 -11.95 -3.57
N MET A 108 20.56 -11.19 -4.67
CA MET A 108 21.79 -10.77 -5.34
C MET A 108 22.56 -9.70 -4.55
N VAL A 109 21.86 -8.78 -3.90
CA VAL A 109 22.48 -7.69 -3.14
C VAL A 109 22.98 -8.19 -1.79
N THR A 110 22.19 -9.03 -1.10
CA THR A 110 22.51 -9.45 0.28
C THR A 110 23.25 -10.77 0.36
N GLY A 111 23.20 -11.58 -0.69
CA GLY A 111 23.69 -12.97 -0.66
C GLY A 111 22.81 -13.92 0.16
N GLU A 112 21.65 -13.47 0.65
CA GLU A 112 20.74 -14.24 1.50
C GLU A 112 19.40 -14.55 0.81
N PRO A 113 18.72 -15.68 1.17
CA PRO A 113 17.40 -15.99 0.66
C PRO A 113 16.37 -14.92 1.09
N PHE A 114 15.49 -14.52 0.17
CA PHE A 114 14.41 -13.59 0.46
C PHE A 114 13.39 -14.15 1.48
N SER A 115 13.18 -15.46 1.51
CA SER A 115 12.36 -16.17 2.51
C SER A 115 12.83 -15.95 3.94
N LYS A 116 14.15 -15.77 4.16
CA LYS A 116 14.73 -15.47 5.48
C LYS A 116 14.20 -14.16 6.03
N GLN A 117 14.14 -13.10 5.23
CA GLN A 117 13.58 -11.80 5.64
C GLN A 117 12.13 -11.95 6.14
N ALA A 118 11.32 -12.78 5.47
CA ALA A 118 9.94 -13.02 5.89
C ALA A 118 9.84 -13.76 7.22
N LYS A 119 10.77 -14.68 7.50
CA LYS A 119 10.87 -15.43 8.78
C LYS A 119 11.33 -14.50 9.91
N ASP A 120 12.38 -13.74 9.67
CA ASP A 120 12.93 -12.81 10.66
C ASP A 120 11.87 -11.75 11.04
N SER A 121 11.12 -11.25 10.06
CA SER A 121 10.01 -10.31 10.30
C SER A 121 8.88 -10.87 11.16
N LYS A 122 8.64 -12.18 11.13
CA LYS A 122 7.63 -12.83 11.99
C LYS A 122 8.13 -13.05 13.42
N ALA A 123 9.43 -13.18 13.61
CA ALA A 123 10.04 -13.43 14.92
C ALA A 123 10.17 -12.17 15.78
N VAL A 124 10.12 -10.98 15.19
CA VAL A 124 10.24 -9.70 15.91
C VAL A 124 8.92 -9.37 16.62
N LYS A 125 8.99 -9.18 17.93
CA LYS A 125 7.84 -8.70 18.71
C LYS A 125 7.57 -7.23 18.36
N SER A 126 6.30 -6.85 18.22
CA SER A 126 5.90 -5.46 18.02
C SER A 126 6.48 -4.57 19.13
N PRO A 127 7.10 -3.42 18.80
CA PRO A 127 7.49 -2.43 19.80
C PRO A 127 6.32 -1.62 20.32
N TYR A 128 5.15 -1.75 19.69
CA TYR A 128 3.94 -1.01 20.00
C TYR A 128 2.85 -1.96 20.47
N ASP A 129 2.11 -1.55 21.48
CA ASP A 129 0.83 -2.12 21.82
C ASP A 129 -0.24 -1.39 21.02
N GLY A 130 -0.73 -2.04 19.97
CA GLY A 130 -1.58 -1.39 18.99
C GLY A 130 -2.83 -2.22 18.68
N LYS A 131 -4.01 -1.59 18.73
CA LYS A 131 -5.29 -2.18 18.34
C LYS A 131 -5.66 -1.76 16.92
N MET A 132 -5.96 -2.74 16.05
CA MET A 132 -6.36 -2.47 14.67
C MET A 132 -7.88 -2.50 14.55
N LEU A 133 -8.47 -1.38 14.11
CA LEU A 133 -9.87 -1.29 13.72
C LEU A 133 -9.98 -1.23 12.19
N VAL A 134 -10.82 -2.08 11.62
CA VAL A 134 -11.05 -2.11 10.17
C VAL A 134 -12.49 -1.70 9.88
N LEU A 135 -12.64 -0.56 9.23
CA LEU A 135 -13.95 -0.06 8.80
C LEU A 135 -14.31 -0.63 7.44
N SER A 136 -15.52 -1.18 7.31
CA SER A 136 -16.01 -1.75 6.07
C SER A 136 -17.53 -1.63 5.94
N PHE A 137 -18.08 -2.30 4.95
CA PHE A 137 -19.52 -2.53 4.75
C PHE A 137 -19.74 -4.02 4.57
N ARG A 138 -20.86 -4.56 5.10
CA ARG A 138 -21.29 -5.94 4.84
C ARG A 138 -21.80 -6.06 3.42
N ASP A 139 -22.65 -5.10 3.03
CA ASP A 139 -23.14 -5.05 1.67
C ASP A 139 -22.11 -4.47 0.71
N ARG A 140 -21.75 -5.30 -0.26
CA ARG A 140 -20.74 -4.95 -1.27
C ARG A 140 -21.22 -3.87 -2.24
N GLU A 141 -22.49 -3.87 -2.57
CA GLU A 141 -23.07 -2.91 -3.50
C GLU A 141 -23.11 -1.51 -2.87
N THR A 142 -23.42 -1.43 -1.58
CA THR A 142 -23.32 -0.19 -0.79
C THR A 142 -21.89 0.34 -0.80
N LEU A 143 -20.87 -0.50 -0.54
CA LEU A 143 -19.48 -0.09 -0.63
C LEU A 143 -19.13 0.45 -2.03
N TYR A 144 -19.54 -0.23 -3.07
CA TYR A 144 -19.25 0.17 -4.45
C TYR A 144 -19.97 1.44 -4.88
N GLY A 145 -21.23 1.62 -4.43
CA GLY A 145 -21.97 2.86 -4.61
C GLY A 145 -21.26 4.06 -4.00
N ARG A 146 -20.78 3.92 -2.77
CA ARG A 146 -20.00 4.96 -2.07
C ARG A 146 -18.67 5.26 -2.76
N ILE A 147 -17.98 4.23 -3.25
CA ILE A 147 -16.74 4.41 -4.03
C ILE A 147 -17.03 5.24 -5.30
N ASN A 148 -18.07 4.87 -6.03
CA ASN A 148 -18.42 5.58 -7.26
C ASN A 148 -18.78 7.05 -6.99
N LEU A 149 -19.60 7.30 -5.96
CA LEU A 149 -19.96 8.65 -5.53
C LEU A 149 -18.72 9.47 -5.12
N ARG A 150 -17.80 8.85 -4.37
CA ARG A 150 -16.54 9.51 -3.99
C ARG A 150 -15.71 9.91 -5.21
N VAL A 151 -15.64 9.09 -6.24
CA VAL A 151 -14.92 9.43 -7.48
C VAL A 151 -15.55 10.65 -8.14
N GLU A 152 -16.90 10.70 -8.26
CA GLU A 152 -17.56 11.90 -8.80
C GLU A 152 -17.25 13.16 -7.97
N GLN A 153 -17.26 13.02 -6.64
CA GLN A 153 -16.92 14.13 -5.76
C GLN A 153 -15.46 14.59 -5.95
N MET A 154 -14.51 13.67 -6.11
CA MET A 154 -13.10 14.02 -6.39
C MET A 154 -12.97 14.86 -7.67
N PHE A 155 -13.74 14.54 -8.72
CA PHE A 155 -13.77 15.37 -9.93
C PHE A 155 -14.38 16.74 -9.67
N ALA A 156 -15.48 16.83 -8.90
CA ALA A 156 -16.09 18.09 -8.52
C ALA A 156 -15.13 18.95 -7.67
N ASP A 157 -14.30 18.32 -6.84
CA ASP A 157 -13.30 18.97 -5.98
C ASP A 157 -12.00 19.34 -6.71
N GLY A 158 -11.87 19.01 -8.00
CA GLY A 158 -10.76 19.47 -8.84
C GLY A 158 -9.69 18.44 -9.17
N LEU A 159 -9.92 17.13 -8.97
CA LEU A 159 -8.98 16.05 -9.30
C LEU A 159 -8.42 16.18 -10.72
N LEU A 160 -9.25 16.53 -11.70
CA LEU A 160 -8.81 16.66 -13.09
C LEU A 160 -7.71 17.72 -13.24
N LYS A 161 -7.91 18.88 -12.63
CA LYS A 161 -6.95 19.98 -12.67
C LYS A 161 -5.66 19.63 -11.94
N GLU A 162 -5.77 19.03 -10.77
CA GLU A 162 -4.64 18.57 -9.97
C GLU A 162 -3.78 17.56 -10.76
N ALA A 163 -4.41 16.55 -11.38
CA ALA A 163 -3.74 15.54 -12.19
C ALA A 163 -3.11 16.13 -13.46
N GLU A 164 -3.77 17.12 -14.11
CA GLU A 164 -3.24 17.82 -15.28
C GLU A 164 -1.98 18.61 -14.94
N ASP A 165 -2.00 19.35 -13.82
CA ASP A 165 -0.85 20.12 -13.35
C ASP A 165 0.31 19.20 -12.97
N TYR A 166 0.00 18.05 -12.35
CA TYR A 166 0.98 17.02 -12.06
C TYR A 166 1.59 16.43 -13.34
N PHE A 167 0.77 16.08 -14.32
CA PHE A 167 1.20 15.54 -15.61
C PHE A 167 2.12 16.54 -16.36
N LYS A 168 1.75 17.81 -16.39
CA LYS A 168 2.55 18.88 -17.04
C LYS A 168 3.92 19.08 -16.34
N ARG A 169 3.95 18.97 -15.02
CA ARG A 169 5.15 19.24 -14.23
C ARG A 169 6.13 18.06 -14.22
N TYR A 170 5.65 16.85 -14.16
CA TYR A 170 6.46 15.65 -13.93
C TYR A 170 6.50 14.69 -15.13
N GLY A 171 5.72 14.91 -16.15
CA GLY A 171 5.79 14.34 -17.51
C GLY A 171 5.43 12.87 -17.62
N THR A 172 6.18 11.93 -17.18
CA THR A 172 6.01 10.52 -17.55
C THR A 172 5.84 9.56 -16.38
N PRO A 173 5.10 8.45 -16.59
CA PRO A 173 4.88 7.43 -15.57
C PRO A 173 6.17 6.63 -15.30
N GLY A 174 6.76 6.82 -14.16
CA GLY A 174 7.91 6.03 -13.67
C GLY A 174 8.06 6.15 -12.16
N GLN A 175 7.45 7.16 -11.59
CA GLN A 175 7.56 7.47 -10.16
C GLN A 175 6.46 6.80 -9.33
N THR A 176 6.72 6.57 -8.05
CA THR A 176 5.76 5.92 -7.13
C THR A 176 4.44 6.70 -7.03
N SER A 177 4.50 8.02 -7.05
CA SER A 177 3.34 8.92 -6.97
C SER A 177 2.39 8.79 -8.16
N VAL A 178 2.92 8.53 -9.36
CA VAL A 178 2.14 8.30 -10.59
C VAL A 178 1.28 7.03 -10.50
N GLN A 179 1.65 6.07 -9.65
CA GLN A 179 0.86 4.85 -9.47
C GLN A 179 -0.40 5.06 -8.64
N ALA A 180 -0.61 6.27 -8.11
CA ALA A 180 -1.83 6.60 -7.38
C ALA A 180 -3.06 6.45 -8.29
N ILE A 181 -4.10 5.81 -7.75
CA ILE A 181 -5.39 5.70 -8.43
C ILE A 181 -5.97 7.11 -8.56
N GLY A 182 -6.40 7.45 -9.74
CA GLY A 182 -6.84 8.80 -10.11
C GLY A 182 -5.86 9.50 -11.03
N TYR A 183 -4.56 9.34 -10.84
CA TYR A 183 -3.55 9.94 -11.72
C TYR A 183 -3.25 9.06 -12.92
N LYS A 184 -2.83 7.81 -12.68
CA LYS A 184 -2.46 6.89 -13.77
C LYS A 184 -3.59 6.63 -14.78
N GLU A 185 -4.84 6.72 -14.36
CA GLU A 185 -5.99 6.56 -15.24
C GLU A 185 -6.31 7.82 -16.05
N LEU A 186 -5.83 9.00 -15.60
CA LEU A 186 -6.01 10.26 -16.31
C LEU A 186 -4.91 10.55 -17.33
N PHE A 187 -3.73 9.94 -17.20
CA PHE A 187 -2.65 10.19 -18.16
C PHE A 187 -3.02 9.81 -19.59
N PRO A 188 -3.60 8.62 -19.89
CA PRO A 188 -4.05 8.31 -21.23
C PRO A 188 -5.13 9.26 -21.77
N TYR A 189 -5.94 9.86 -20.90
CA TYR A 189 -6.87 10.91 -21.30
C TYR A 189 -6.12 12.18 -21.75
N PHE A 190 -5.10 12.63 -21.00
CA PHE A 190 -4.28 13.77 -21.39
C PHE A 190 -3.48 13.55 -22.68
N GLU A 191 -3.17 12.29 -22.99
CA GLU A 191 -2.53 11.87 -24.24
C GLU A 191 -3.54 11.66 -25.39
N GLY A 192 -4.84 11.87 -25.16
CA GLY A 192 -5.88 11.74 -26.18
C GLY A 192 -6.23 10.29 -26.55
N GLN A 193 -5.85 9.32 -25.73
CA GLN A 193 -6.07 7.90 -26.02
C GLN A 193 -7.53 7.47 -25.74
N TYR A 194 -8.23 8.12 -24.81
CA TYR A 194 -9.65 7.90 -24.53
C TYR A 194 -10.33 9.12 -23.90
N SER A 195 -11.65 9.06 -23.75
CA SER A 195 -12.47 10.15 -23.24
C SER A 195 -12.34 10.32 -21.73
N LEU A 196 -12.76 11.49 -21.21
CA LEU A 196 -12.84 11.75 -19.78
C LEU A 196 -13.80 10.79 -19.07
N ASP A 197 -14.91 10.42 -19.71
CA ASP A 197 -15.87 9.49 -19.12
C ASP A 197 -15.29 8.08 -19.00
N GLU A 198 -14.51 7.63 -19.99
CA GLU A 198 -13.76 6.37 -19.87
C GLU A 198 -12.71 6.41 -18.76
N ALA A 199 -12.01 7.54 -18.59
CA ALA A 199 -11.07 7.72 -17.49
C ALA A 199 -11.77 7.64 -16.13
N LYS A 200 -12.92 8.30 -15.97
CA LYS A 200 -13.74 8.23 -14.74
C LYS A 200 -14.17 6.80 -14.42
N GLU A 201 -14.70 6.07 -15.41
CA GLU A 201 -15.11 4.68 -15.19
C GLU A 201 -13.91 3.77 -14.87
N ASN A 202 -12.74 4.02 -15.45
CA ASN A 202 -11.51 3.33 -15.11
C ASN A 202 -11.11 3.59 -13.65
N ILE A 203 -11.16 4.84 -13.18
CA ILE A 203 -10.87 5.22 -11.78
C ILE A 203 -11.83 4.50 -10.83
N LYS A 204 -13.14 4.52 -11.09
CA LYS A 204 -14.14 3.79 -10.28
C LYS A 204 -13.81 2.30 -10.21
N ARG A 205 -13.53 1.67 -11.36
CA ARG A 205 -13.18 0.25 -11.44
C ARG A 205 -11.91 -0.08 -10.64
N GLU A 206 -10.85 0.69 -10.81
CA GLU A 206 -9.59 0.45 -10.12
C GLU A 206 -9.72 0.72 -8.61
N THR A 207 -10.53 1.70 -8.20
CA THR A 207 -10.83 1.94 -6.78
C THR A 207 -11.59 0.77 -6.16
N ARG A 208 -12.60 0.20 -6.85
CA ARG A 208 -13.30 -1.02 -6.38
C ARG A 208 -12.34 -2.21 -6.27
N ARG A 209 -11.43 -2.39 -7.25
CA ARG A 209 -10.39 -3.43 -7.21
C ARG A 209 -9.43 -3.22 -6.03
N TYR A 210 -9.08 -1.97 -5.76
CA TYR A 210 -8.22 -1.63 -4.62
C TYR A 210 -8.91 -1.94 -3.29
N ALA A 211 -10.17 -1.55 -3.12
CA ALA A 211 -10.96 -1.91 -1.94
C ALA A 211 -11.02 -3.44 -1.73
N LYS A 212 -11.23 -4.23 -2.79
CA LYS A 212 -11.17 -5.69 -2.70
C LYS A 212 -9.79 -6.19 -2.22
N ARG A 213 -8.69 -5.60 -2.71
CA ARG A 213 -7.33 -5.96 -2.24
C ARG A 213 -7.12 -5.59 -0.78
N GLN A 214 -7.59 -4.42 -0.33
CA GLN A 214 -7.54 -4.01 1.07
C GLN A 214 -8.27 -5.01 1.97
N LEU A 215 -9.52 -5.35 1.66
CA LEU A 215 -10.31 -6.32 2.43
C LEU A 215 -9.63 -7.69 2.49
N THR A 216 -9.07 -8.16 1.37
CA THR A 216 -8.34 -9.44 1.33
C THR A 216 -7.10 -9.40 2.20
N TRP A 217 -6.45 -8.25 2.28
CA TRP A 217 -5.25 -8.05 3.09
C TRP A 217 -5.59 -8.02 4.57
N PHE A 218 -6.56 -7.19 4.98
CA PHE A 218 -6.95 -7.02 6.38
C PHE A 218 -7.61 -8.26 6.99
N ARG A 219 -8.24 -9.12 6.20
CA ARG A 219 -8.76 -10.42 6.66
C ARG A 219 -7.70 -11.39 7.17
N ARG A 220 -6.44 -11.13 6.91
CA ARG A 220 -5.30 -11.91 7.40
C ARG A 220 -4.75 -11.40 8.73
N GLU A 221 -5.26 -10.29 9.22
CA GLU A 221 -4.91 -9.72 10.52
C GLU A 221 -5.90 -10.30 11.56
N GLU A 222 -5.47 -11.33 12.27
CA GLU A 222 -6.31 -12.12 13.19
C GLU A 222 -6.85 -11.28 14.34
N ASP A 223 -6.07 -10.28 14.81
CA ASP A 223 -6.42 -9.42 15.95
C ASP A 223 -7.20 -8.16 15.52
N ALA A 224 -7.55 -8.01 14.25
CA ALA A 224 -8.30 -6.85 13.76
C ALA A 224 -9.77 -6.90 14.18
N VAL A 225 -10.26 -5.83 14.77
CA VAL A 225 -11.67 -5.63 15.08
C VAL A 225 -12.36 -4.99 13.88
N TRP A 226 -13.40 -5.67 13.38
CA TRP A 226 -14.16 -5.20 12.22
C TRP A 226 -15.39 -4.42 12.65
N LEU A 227 -15.52 -3.20 12.15
CA LEU A 227 -16.71 -2.36 12.28
C LEU A 227 -17.34 -2.19 10.89
N PHE A 228 -18.58 -2.60 10.75
CA PHE A 228 -19.32 -2.46 9.50
C PHE A 228 -20.26 -1.27 9.60
N ALA A 229 -20.06 -0.29 8.71
CA ALA A 229 -20.78 0.98 8.79
C ALA A 229 -22.28 0.82 8.55
N ASP A 230 -22.70 -0.24 7.88
CA ASP A 230 -24.09 -0.61 7.63
C ASP A 230 -24.75 -1.37 8.81
N ASP A 231 -24.01 -1.67 9.88
CA ASP A 231 -24.57 -2.17 11.15
C ASP A 231 -25.08 -1.01 12.06
N PHE A 232 -24.85 0.26 11.67
CA PHE A 232 -25.16 1.43 12.48
C PHE A 232 -26.17 2.36 11.78
N ASP A 233 -27.12 2.91 12.51
CA ASP A 233 -28.14 3.80 11.98
C ASP A 233 -27.57 5.17 11.58
N ALA A 234 -26.53 5.63 12.30
CA ALA A 234 -25.86 6.89 12.01
C ALA A 234 -24.33 6.79 12.09
N PRO A 235 -23.61 7.63 11.35
CA PRO A 235 -22.14 7.69 11.46
C PRO A 235 -21.64 7.98 12.89
N ALA A 236 -22.41 8.70 13.71
CA ALA A 236 -22.07 8.99 15.09
C ALA A 236 -22.01 7.72 15.95
N ASP A 237 -22.90 6.75 15.70
CA ASP A 237 -22.94 5.50 16.46
C ASP A 237 -21.73 4.62 16.14
N LEU A 238 -21.32 4.58 14.86
CA LEU A 238 -20.08 3.94 14.43
C LEU A 238 -18.85 4.57 15.09
N ILE A 239 -18.81 5.91 15.17
CA ILE A 239 -17.71 6.63 15.82
C ILE A 239 -17.68 6.28 17.32
N SER A 240 -18.84 6.31 18.01
CA SER A 240 -18.94 5.96 19.42
C SER A 240 -18.43 4.54 19.68
N ALA A 241 -18.84 3.57 18.86
CA ALA A 241 -18.36 2.19 18.99
C ALA A 241 -16.84 2.08 18.79
N ALA A 242 -16.27 2.85 17.85
CA ALA A 242 -14.83 2.87 17.65
C ALA A 242 -14.08 3.54 18.83
N GLU A 243 -14.64 4.61 19.39
CA GLU A 243 -14.11 5.28 20.58
C GLU A 243 -14.13 4.38 21.82
N ASP A 244 -15.21 3.62 22.03
CA ASP A 244 -15.32 2.69 23.16
C ASP A 244 -14.23 1.60 23.08
N ILE A 245 -13.98 1.05 21.89
CA ILE A 245 -12.91 0.06 21.69
C ILE A 245 -11.53 0.69 21.93
N ALA A 246 -11.31 1.90 21.42
CA ALA A 246 -10.05 2.59 21.63
C ALA A 246 -9.81 2.95 23.10
N ARG A 247 -10.86 3.42 23.79
CA ARG A 247 -10.80 3.75 25.22
C ARG A 247 -10.49 2.53 26.07
N ALA A 248 -11.18 1.42 25.85
CA ALA A 248 -10.91 0.17 26.55
C ALA A 248 -9.45 -0.30 26.36
N HIS A 249 -8.88 -0.12 25.15
CA HIS A 249 -7.49 -0.50 24.89
C HIS A 249 -6.45 0.41 25.58
N PHE A 250 -6.76 1.68 25.81
CA PHE A 250 -5.83 2.63 26.42
C PHE A 250 -5.96 2.72 27.96
N GLU A 251 -7.03 2.17 28.54
CA GLU A 251 -7.29 2.14 29.99
C GLU A 251 -6.81 0.83 30.64
N ASP A 252 -6.55 -0.23 29.84
CA ASP A 252 -5.96 -1.50 30.27
C ASP A 252 -4.41 -1.40 30.39
#